data_742f2e8833a02faa5e48331bc44ca5bb
#
_entry.id   742f2e8833a02faa5e48331bc44ca5bb
#
_cell.length_a   1.000
_cell.length_b   1.000
_cell.length_c   1.000
_cell.angle_alpha   90.00
_cell.angle_beta   90.00
_cell.angle_gamma   90.00
#
_symmetry.space_group_name_H-M   'P 1'
#
loop_
_entity.id
_entity.type
_entity.pdbx_description
1 polymer ?
#
loop_
_entity_poly.entity_id
_entity_poly.type
_entity_poly.pdbx_seq_one_letter_code
_entity_poly.pdbx_strand_id
1 'polypeptide(L)'
;MFVGEAPGAEEDRQGLPFVGRAGGLLTELLEGIGMTREDVWITNVLRCRPPGNRDPQPLEIESCQPYTYKQLELIQPRVIGTLGNFATKHLPGSRTGITRVRGTVQVHEIGGHPVFLMPLLHPAAALRTPSLVDTLREDFAKLPELTSRPRPAGTGARPPAADLAPETVAAGSDQLDLFG
;
A
#
# COMPACT_ATOMS: atom_id res chain seq x y z
N MET A 1 1.31 -7.64 4.78
CA MET A 1 0.63 -6.35 4.55
C MET A 1 0.46 -6.13 3.05
N PHE A 2 -0.71 -5.63 2.62
CA PHE A 2 -0.95 -5.25 1.23
C PHE A 2 -1.17 -3.74 1.10
N VAL A 3 -0.59 -3.14 0.07
CA VAL A 3 -0.69 -1.70 -0.19
C VAL A 3 -1.14 -1.47 -1.62
N GLY A 4 -2.34 -0.91 -1.79
CA GLY A 4 -2.88 -0.49 -3.08
C GLY A 4 -2.65 1.00 -3.35
N GLU A 5 -3.34 1.54 -4.34
CA GLU A 5 -3.20 2.93 -4.80
C GLU A 5 -4.10 3.87 -3.98
N ALA A 6 -5.40 3.75 -4.12
CA ALA A 6 -6.40 4.63 -3.55
C ALA A 6 -7.74 3.92 -3.38
N PRO A 7 -8.66 4.43 -2.54
CA PRO A 7 -10.01 3.92 -2.44
C PRO A 7 -10.78 4.08 -3.75
N GLY A 8 -11.55 3.06 -4.12
CA GLY A 8 -12.59 3.14 -5.16
C GLY A 8 -13.94 3.63 -4.57
N ALA A 9 -15.01 3.59 -5.36
CA ALA A 9 -16.31 4.08 -4.94
C ALA A 9 -16.93 3.32 -3.76
N GLU A 10 -16.76 1.99 -3.73
CA GLU A 10 -17.28 1.17 -2.64
C GLU A 10 -16.48 1.35 -1.36
N GLU A 11 -15.16 1.47 -1.50
CA GLU A 11 -14.25 1.73 -0.38
C GLU A 11 -14.51 3.10 0.24
N ASP A 12 -14.74 4.12 -0.59
CA ASP A 12 -15.07 5.48 -0.16
C ASP A 12 -16.40 5.53 0.62
N ARG A 13 -17.40 4.76 0.15
CA ARG A 13 -18.72 4.65 0.79
C ARG A 13 -18.67 3.91 2.13
N GLN A 14 -17.84 2.85 2.24
CA GLN A 14 -17.82 1.97 3.41
C GLN A 14 -16.71 2.31 4.41
N GLY A 15 -15.73 3.13 4.03
CA GLY A 15 -14.57 3.46 4.87
C GLY A 15 -13.59 2.30 5.06
N LEU A 16 -13.68 1.25 4.23
CA LEU A 16 -12.84 0.06 4.32
C LEU A 16 -12.05 -0.17 3.02
N PRO A 17 -10.79 -0.62 3.09
CA PRO A 17 -10.00 -0.88 1.88
C PRO A 17 -10.42 -2.19 1.21
N PHE A 18 -10.43 -2.19 -0.12
CA PHE A 18 -10.67 -3.39 -0.93
C PHE A 18 -11.97 -4.14 -0.57
N VAL A 19 -13.10 -3.46 -0.58
CA VAL A 19 -14.44 -4.04 -0.36
C VAL A 19 -15.30 -4.09 -1.63
N GLY A 20 -14.87 -3.43 -2.72
CA GLY A 20 -15.51 -3.52 -4.03
C GLY A 20 -15.12 -4.81 -4.78
N ARG A 21 -15.44 -4.87 -6.08
CA ARG A 21 -15.17 -6.06 -6.93
C ARG A 21 -13.70 -6.48 -6.93
N ALA A 22 -12.77 -5.54 -6.97
CA ALA A 22 -11.34 -5.82 -6.86
C ALA A 22 -10.96 -6.39 -5.50
N GLY A 23 -11.63 -5.94 -4.44
CA GLY A 23 -11.49 -6.47 -3.09
C GLY A 23 -12.01 -7.90 -2.96
N GLY A 24 -13.13 -8.24 -3.63
CA GLY A 24 -13.62 -9.63 -3.70
C GLY A 24 -12.57 -10.56 -4.31
N LEU A 25 -11.99 -10.18 -5.44
CA LEU A 25 -10.91 -10.96 -6.04
C LEU A 25 -9.67 -11.07 -5.14
N LEU A 26 -9.31 -10.00 -4.41
CA LEU A 26 -8.22 -10.07 -3.44
C LEU A 26 -8.51 -11.09 -2.32
N THR A 27 -9.76 -11.14 -1.84
CA THR A 27 -10.20 -12.12 -0.85
C THR A 27 -10.07 -13.55 -1.38
N GLU A 28 -10.56 -13.82 -2.60
CA GLU A 28 -10.42 -15.13 -3.25
C GLU A 28 -8.96 -15.56 -3.43
N LEU A 29 -8.08 -14.61 -3.77
CA LEU A 29 -6.64 -14.88 -3.91
C LEU A 29 -5.98 -15.22 -2.56
N LEU A 30 -6.38 -14.55 -1.47
CA LEU A 30 -5.90 -14.84 -0.12
C LEU A 30 -6.38 -16.23 0.34
N GLU A 31 -7.67 -16.52 0.18
CA GLU A 31 -8.25 -17.82 0.51
C GLU A 31 -7.59 -18.95 -0.27
N GLY A 32 -7.24 -18.71 -1.55
CA GLY A 32 -6.53 -19.65 -2.39
C GLY A 32 -5.13 -20.05 -1.89
N ILE A 33 -4.56 -19.26 -0.99
CA ILE A 33 -3.26 -19.53 -0.33
C ILE A 33 -3.41 -19.85 1.16
N GLY A 34 -4.63 -20.10 1.63
CA GLY A 34 -4.94 -20.45 3.02
C GLY A 34 -4.87 -19.27 4.01
N MET A 35 -5.02 -18.05 3.52
CA MET A 35 -5.09 -16.84 4.35
C MET A 35 -6.48 -16.23 4.29
N THR A 36 -6.88 -15.55 5.37
CA THR A 36 -8.10 -14.74 5.43
C THR A 36 -7.76 -13.26 5.39
N ARG A 37 -8.77 -12.40 5.30
CA ARG A 37 -8.56 -10.94 5.38
C ARG A 37 -8.08 -10.50 6.76
N GLU A 38 -8.45 -11.24 7.80
CA GLU A 38 -8.07 -11.00 9.20
C GLU A 38 -6.59 -11.31 9.46
N ASP A 39 -5.97 -12.17 8.65
CA ASP A 39 -4.55 -12.52 8.77
C ASP A 39 -3.63 -11.43 8.20
N VAL A 40 -4.20 -10.45 7.48
CA VAL A 40 -3.42 -9.46 6.73
C VAL A 40 -3.88 -8.03 7.00
N TRP A 41 -2.94 -7.09 6.97
CA TRP A 41 -3.28 -5.68 6.92
C TRP A 41 -3.38 -5.21 5.48
N ILE A 42 -4.50 -4.60 5.12
CA ILE A 42 -4.75 -4.07 3.78
C ILE A 42 -4.93 -2.56 3.86
N THR A 43 -4.25 -1.83 2.99
CA THR A 43 -4.30 -0.36 2.95
C THR A 43 -4.02 0.16 1.54
N ASN A 44 -4.01 1.48 1.38
CA ASN A 44 -3.63 2.17 0.15
C ASN A 44 -2.59 3.26 0.42
N VAL A 45 -1.93 3.73 -0.62
CA VAL A 45 -1.07 4.93 -0.55
C VAL A 45 -1.92 6.15 -0.22
N LEU A 46 -3.05 6.36 -0.90
CA LEU A 46 -4.01 7.40 -0.56
C LEU A 46 -5.10 6.89 0.40
N ARG A 47 -5.56 7.78 1.29
CA ARG A 47 -6.68 7.51 2.21
C ARG A 47 -8.02 7.93 1.66
N CYS A 48 -8.04 8.92 0.78
CA CYS A 48 -9.23 9.46 0.16
C CYS A 48 -9.29 9.08 -1.31
N ARG A 49 -10.50 8.94 -1.83
CA ARG A 49 -10.72 8.64 -3.24
C ARG A 49 -10.47 9.89 -4.10
N PRO A 50 -9.59 9.83 -5.11
CA PRO A 50 -9.42 10.93 -6.04
C PRO A 50 -10.70 11.14 -6.91
N PRO A 51 -11.07 12.38 -7.19
CA PRO A 51 -12.22 12.68 -8.06
C PRO A 51 -12.15 11.92 -9.39
N GLY A 52 -13.25 11.25 -9.76
CA GLY A 52 -13.32 10.48 -11.01
C GLY A 52 -12.36 9.27 -11.08
N ASN A 53 -11.79 8.82 -9.96
CA ASN A 53 -10.73 7.80 -9.91
C ASN A 53 -9.50 8.13 -10.79
N ARG A 54 -9.17 9.42 -10.90
CA ARG A 54 -7.93 9.84 -11.59
C ARG A 54 -6.70 9.37 -10.80
N ASP A 55 -5.56 9.42 -11.45
CA ASP A 55 -4.29 9.13 -10.78
C ASP A 55 -4.04 10.11 -9.61
N PRO A 56 -3.41 9.64 -8.53
CA PRO A 56 -3.00 10.45 -7.41
C PRO A 56 -2.11 11.63 -7.81
N GLN A 57 -2.34 12.80 -7.23
CA GLN A 57 -1.48 13.96 -7.39
C GLN A 57 -0.37 13.97 -6.33
N PRO A 58 0.79 14.59 -6.63
CA PRO A 58 1.93 14.63 -5.68
C PRO A 58 1.54 15.15 -4.29
N LEU A 59 0.76 16.22 -4.19
CA LEU A 59 0.31 16.77 -2.91
C LEU A 59 -0.61 15.82 -2.12
N GLU A 60 -1.45 15.05 -2.82
CA GLU A 60 -2.32 14.05 -2.17
C GLU A 60 -1.49 12.90 -1.60
N ILE A 61 -0.45 12.49 -2.32
CA ILE A 61 0.49 11.47 -1.88
C ILE A 61 1.24 11.95 -0.64
N GLU A 62 1.81 13.14 -0.70
CA GLU A 62 2.56 13.76 0.39
C GLU A 62 1.71 13.87 1.66
N SER A 63 0.46 14.35 1.52
CA SER A 63 -0.49 14.47 2.63
C SER A 63 -0.87 13.11 3.25
N CYS A 64 -0.92 12.02 2.46
CA CYS A 64 -1.27 10.68 2.93
C CYS A 64 -0.08 9.86 3.40
N GLN A 65 1.13 10.19 2.96
CA GLN A 65 2.36 9.45 3.26
C GLN A 65 2.62 9.23 4.76
N PRO A 66 2.47 10.22 5.65
CA PRO A 66 2.70 10.04 7.08
C PRO A 66 1.85 8.91 7.69
N TYR A 67 0.60 8.77 7.25
CA TYR A 67 -0.29 7.69 7.72
C TYR A 67 0.20 6.31 7.29
N THR A 68 0.69 6.18 6.06
CA THR A 68 1.22 4.91 5.55
C THR A 68 2.49 4.51 6.29
N TYR A 69 3.41 5.46 6.49
CA TYR A 69 4.65 5.19 7.24
C TYR A 69 4.38 4.88 8.71
N LYS A 70 3.41 5.57 9.34
CA LYS A 70 3.03 5.26 10.72
C LYS A 70 2.45 3.85 10.86
N GLN A 71 1.66 3.40 9.90
CA GLN A 71 1.18 2.00 9.88
C GLN A 71 2.33 1.01 9.70
N LEU A 72 3.28 1.28 8.81
CA LEU A 72 4.47 0.44 8.61
C LEU A 72 5.32 0.34 9.89
N GLU A 73 5.51 1.46 10.58
CA GLU A 73 6.24 1.51 11.86
C GLU A 73 5.55 0.66 12.95
N LEU A 74 4.22 0.77 13.07
CA LEU A 74 3.45 0.07 14.10
C LEU A 74 3.29 -1.43 13.81
N ILE A 75 3.01 -1.78 12.56
CA ILE A 75 2.73 -3.18 12.15
C ILE A 75 4.02 -3.95 11.94
N GLN A 76 5.08 -3.31 11.50
CA GLN A 76 6.38 -3.92 11.18
C GLN A 76 6.25 -5.18 10.32
N PRO A 77 5.58 -5.10 9.14
CA PRO A 77 5.35 -6.26 8.32
C PRO A 77 6.66 -6.89 7.85
N ARG A 78 6.73 -8.23 7.81
CA ARG A 78 7.86 -8.93 7.18
C ARG A 78 7.74 -8.96 5.67
N VAL A 79 6.51 -9.01 5.17
CA VAL A 79 6.20 -9.07 3.74
C VAL A 79 5.23 -7.95 3.39
N ILE A 80 5.55 -7.22 2.32
CA ILE A 80 4.68 -6.20 1.74
C ILE A 80 4.37 -6.60 0.30
N GLY A 81 3.09 -6.86 0.01
CA GLY A 81 2.58 -6.99 -1.35
C GLY A 81 2.10 -5.63 -1.86
N THR A 82 2.74 -5.06 -2.88
CA THR A 82 2.24 -3.85 -3.52
C THR A 82 1.28 -4.22 -4.65
N LEU A 83 0.07 -3.68 -4.64
CA LEU A 83 -0.98 -3.98 -5.60
C LEU A 83 -1.05 -2.90 -6.69
N GLY A 84 -0.54 -3.23 -7.87
CA GLY A 84 -0.55 -2.36 -9.04
C GLY A 84 0.68 -1.48 -9.20
N ASN A 85 0.70 -0.76 -10.31
CA ASN A 85 1.87 0.01 -10.73
C ASN A 85 2.20 1.18 -9.81
N PHE A 86 1.16 1.85 -9.29
CA PHE A 86 1.32 3.04 -8.47
C PHE A 86 1.99 2.71 -7.13
N ALA A 87 1.41 1.80 -6.35
CA ALA A 87 1.99 1.37 -5.08
C ALA A 87 3.39 0.77 -5.24
N THR A 88 3.62 0.02 -6.34
CA THR A 88 4.92 -0.58 -6.67
C THR A 88 6.00 0.45 -6.94
N LYS A 89 5.65 1.57 -7.57
CA LYS A 89 6.61 2.66 -7.81
C LYS A 89 6.83 3.53 -6.60
N HIS A 90 5.74 3.80 -5.88
CA HIS A 90 5.77 4.80 -4.81
C HIS A 90 6.44 4.28 -3.53
N LEU A 91 6.03 3.10 -3.04
CA LEU A 91 6.45 2.62 -1.73
C LEU A 91 7.97 2.37 -1.63
N PRO A 92 8.62 1.66 -2.58
CA PRO A 92 10.07 1.50 -2.60
C PRO A 92 10.82 2.63 -3.34
N GLY A 93 10.12 3.64 -3.85
CA GLY A 93 10.73 4.67 -4.69
C GLY A 93 11.26 4.17 -6.04
N SER A 94 10.71 3.08 -6.57
CA SER A 94 11.15 2.45 -7.82
C SER A 94 10.57 3.14 -9.05
N ARG A 95 11.38 3.23 -10.11
CA ARG A 95 10.92 3.69 -11.44
C ARG A 95 10.46 2.54 -12.34
N THR A 96 10.68 1.30 -11.93
CA THR A 96 10.38 0.12 -12.76
C THR A 96 8.88 -0.18 -12.76
N GLY A 97 8.31 -0.39 -13.94
CA GLY A 97 6.89 -0.70 -14.10
C GLY A 97 6.55 -2.13 -13.63
N ILE A 98 5.32 -2.29 -13.14
CA ILE A 98 4.81 -3.52 -12.54
C ILE A 98 4.98 -4.76 -13.44
N THR A 99 4.80 -4.63 -14.73
CA THR A 99 4.90 -5.76 -15.68
C THR A 99 6.29 -6.41 -15.72
N ARG A 100 7.34 -5.66 -15.34
CA ARG A 100 8.71 -6.16 -15.29
C ARG A 100 9.08 -6.79 -13.95
N VAL A 101 8.44 -6.35 -12.87
CA VAL A 101 8.85 -6.72 -11.52
C VAL A 101 7.82 -7.55 -10.77
N ARG A 102 6.63 -7.77 -11.34
CA ARG A 102 5.59 -8.56 -10.69
C ARG A 102 6.10 -9.96 -10.28
N GLY A 103 5.65 -10.43 -9.14
CA GLY A 103 5.99 -11.77 -8.66
C GLY A 103 7.46 -11.99 -8.31
N THR A 104 8.30 -10.92 -8.36
CA THR A 104 9.70 -10.99 -7.92
C THR A 104 9.80 -10.52 -6.47
N VAL A 105 10.61 -11.22 -5.69
CA VAL A 105 10.86 -10.86 -4.30
C VAL A 105 12.08 -9.94 -4.24
N GLN A 106 11.91 -8.79 -3.60
CA GLN A 106 12.96 -7.80 -3.39
C GLN A 106 13.10 -7.55 -1.89
N VAL A 107 14.30 -7.17 -1.44
CA VAL A 107 14.53 -6.72 -0.07
C VAL A 107 14.66 -5.21 -0.07
N HIS A 108 13.83 -4.55 0.73
CA HIS A 108 13.83 -3.11 0.89
C HIS A 108 13.81 -2.74 2.38
N GLU A 109 14.28 -1.55 2.69
CA GLU A 109 14.13 -0.94 4.00
C GLU A 109 12.97 0.06 3.95
N ILE A 110 11.84 -0.30 4.59
CA ILE A 110 10.60 0.48 4.53
C ILE A 110 10.05 0.62 5.95
N GLY A 111 9.72 1.84 6.35
CA GLY A 111 9.25 2.11 7.72
C GLY A 111 10.32 1.83 8.79
N GLY A 112 11.60 1.94 8.43
CA GLY A 112 12.73 1.69 9.35
C GLY A 112 13.06 0.22 9.57
N HIS A 113 12.46 -0.69 8.79
CA HIS A 113 12.65 -2.13 8.94
C HIS A 113 12.90 -2.82 7.59
N PRO A 114 13.77 -3.84 7.54
CA PRO A 114 13.95 -4.65 6.34
C PRO A 114 12.70 -5.52 6.11
N VAL A 115 12.21 -5.51 4.88
CA VAL A 115 11.00 -6.22 4.44
C VAL A 115 11.25 -6.97 3.14
N PHE A 116 10.55 -8.07 2.94
CA PHE A 116 10.36 -8.65 1.62
C PHE A 116 9.26 -7.86 0.91
N LEU A 117 9.61 -7.20 -0.18
CA LEU A 117 8.66 -6.52 -1.05
C LEU A 117 8.36 -7.39 -2.24
N MET A 118 7.09 -7.61 -2.52
CA MET A 118 6.63 -8.37 -3.68
C MET A 118 5.61 -7.56 -4.47
N PRO A 119 6.00 -7.02 -5.64
CA PRO A 119 5.08 -6.36 -6.55
C PRO A 119 4.10 -7.34 -7.16
N LEU A 120 2.81 -7.00 -7.14
CA LEU A 120 1.70 -7.79 -7.65
C LEU A 120 0.84 -6.95 -8.59
N LEU A 121 0.24 -7.57 -9.60
CA LEU A 121 -0.76 -6.89 -10.41
C LEU A 121 -1.92 -6.44 -9.52
N HIS A 122 -2.54 -5.31 -9.89
CA HIS A 122 -3.74 -4.88 -9.18
C HIS A 122 -4.93 -5.79 -9.54
N PRO A 123 -5.71 -6.30 -8.57
CA PRO A 123 -6.85 -7.16 -8.86
C PRO A 123 -7.84 -6.56 -9.88
N ALA A 124 -8.03 -5.24 -9.88
CA ALA A 124 -8.85 -4.56 -10.86
C ALA A 124 -8.38 -4.73 -12.32
N ALA A 125 -7.10 -5.00 -12.55
CA ALA A 125 -6.60 -5.30 -13.89
C ALA A 125 -7.13 -6.64 -14.39
N ALA A 126 -7.20 -7.66 -13.52
CA ALA A 126 -7.74 -8.96 -13.85
C ALA A 126 -9.26 -8.95 -14.07
N LEU A 127 -9.99 -8.03 -13.42
CA LEU A 127 -11.42 -7.84 -13.71
C LEU A 127 -11.68 -7.32 -15.14
N ARG A 128 -10.72 -6.61 -15.72
CA ARG A 128 -10.79 -6.12 -17.12
C ARG A 128 -10.18 -7.11 -18.10
N THR A 129 -9.22 -7.90 -17.65
CA THR A 129 -8.47 -8.88 -18.47
C THR A 129 -8.41 -10.21 -17.72
N PRO A 130 -9.44 -11.08 -17.88
CA PRO A 130 -9.58 -12.30 -17.08
C PRO A 130 -8.36 -13.24 -17.13
N SER A 131 -7.60 -13.25 -18.22
CA SER A 131 -6.37 -14.05 -18.34
C SER A 131 -5.28 -13.68 -17.32
N LEU A 132 -5.39 -12.53 -16.65
CA LEU A 132 -4.46 -12.13 -15.60
C LEU A 132 -4.78 -12.77 -14.23
N VAL A 133 -5.93 -13.42 -14.07
CA VAL A 133 -6.30 -14.09 -12.82
C VAL A 133 -5.30 -15.21 -12.48
N ASP A 134 -4.96 -16.05 -13.45
CA ASP A 134 -4.00 -17.13 -13.22
C ASP A 134 -2.61 -16.59 -12.90
N THR A 135 -2.21 -15.53 -13.58
CA THR A 135 -0.99 -14.78 -13.26
C THR A 135 -0.96 -14.27 -11.81
N LEU A 136 -2.09 -13.75 -11.33
CA LEU A 136 -2.21 -13.32 -9.92
C LEU A 136 -2.13 -14.51 -8.98
N ARG A 137 -2.81 -15.62 -9.28
CA ARG A 137 -2.75 -16.85 -8.47
C ARG A 137 -1.32 -17.40 -8.35
N GLU A 138 -0.59 -17.44 -9.47
CA GLU A 138 0.82 -17.85 -9.48
C GLU A 138 1.69 -16.95 -8.57
N ASP A 139 1.48 -15.64 -8.61
CA ASP A 139 2.24 -14.73 -7.79
C ASP A 139 1.85 -14.82 -6.31
N PHE A 140 0.54 -14.92 -6.00
CA PHE A 140 0.07 -15.09 -4.63
C PHE A 140 0.55 -16.40 -4.00
N ALA A 141 0.66 -17.47 -4.76
CA ALA A 141 1.17 -18.77 -4.28
C ALA A 141 2.58 -18.73 -3.69
N LYS A 142 3.36 -17.66 -3.97
CA LYS A 142 4.71 -17.46 -3.40
C LYS A 142 4.68 -16.82 -2.01
N LEU A 143 3.57 -16.19 -1.61
CA LEU A 143 3.48 -15.43 -0.35
C LEU A 143 3.61 -16.29 0.92
N PRO A 144 3.00 -17.50 1.03
CA PRO A 144 3.13 -18.34 2.22
C PRO A 144 4.59 -18.67 2.54
N GLU A 145 5.39 -19.00 1.53
CA GLU A 145 6.82 -19.25 1.74
C GLU A 145 7.54 -18.02 2.30
N LEU A 146 7.24 -16.82 1.77
CA LEU A 146 7.85 -15.58 2.25
C LEU A 146 7.45 -15.25 3.69
N THR A 147 6.22 -15.54 4.08
CA THR A 147 5.76 -15.29 5.47
C THR A 147 6.40 -16.24 6.47
N SER A 148 6.87 -17.42 6.05
CA SER A 148 7.58 -18.38 6.89
C SER A 148 9.08 -18.08 7.03
N ARG A 149 9.66 -17.30 6.11
CA ARG A 149 11.07 -16.91 6.17
C ARG A 149 11.36 -16.00 7.36
N PRO A 150 12.55 -16.07 7.95
CA PRO A 150 12.99 -15.06 8.90
C PRO A 150 13.01 -13.68 8.22
N ARG A 151 12.89 -12.61 9.02
CA ARG A 151 13.01 -11.24 8.50
C ARG A 151 14.32 -11.11 7.71
N PRO A 152 14.32 -10.46 6.53
CA PRO A 152 15.56 -10.28 5.77
C PRO A 152 16.56 -9.43 6.58
N ALA A 153 17.84 -9.66 6.35
CA ALA A 153 18.87 -8.78 6.90
C ALA A 153 18.74 -7.39 6.32
N GLY A 154 18.89 -6.36 7.14
CA GLY A 154 18.84 -4.97 6.68
C GLY A 154 19.90 -4.70 5.61
N THR A 155 19.55 -3.91 4.62
CA THR A 155 20.48 -3.51 3.53
C THR A 155 21.52 -2.49 3.99
N GLY A 156 21.43 -2.02 5.25
CA GLY A 156 22.31 -0.98 5.80
C GLY A 156 22.10 0.42 5.20
N ALA A 157 21.20 0.56 4.26
CA ALA A 157 20.81 1.84 3.73
C ALA A 157 19.78 2.49 4.65
N ARG A 158 20.20 3.46 5.44
CA ARG A 158 19.27 4.31 6.22
C ARG A 158 18.38 5.05 5.20
N PRO A 159 17.04 4.94 5.28
CA PRO A 159 16.18 5.77 4.46
C PRO A 159 16.50 7.24 4.71
N PRO A 160 16.40 8.11 3.68
CA PRO A 160 16.49 9.54 3.91
C PRO A 160 15.43 9.87 4.97
N ALA A 161 15.87 10.47 6.07
CA ALA A 161 14.98 10.99 7.09
C ALA A 161 14.04 11.96 6.37
N ALA A 162 12.75 11.64 6.30
CA ALA A 162 11.76 12.64 5.99
C ALA A 162 11.90 13.69 7.11
N ASP A 163 12.43 14.86 6.78
CA ASP A 163 12.49 16.02 7.65
C ASP A 163 11.04 16.43 7.97
N LEU A 164 10.44 15.72 8.90
CA LEU A 164 9.25 16.16 9.59
C LEU A 164 9.70 17.15 10.68
N ALA A 165 10.21 18.31 10.26
CA ALA A 165 10.25 19.44 11.15
C ALA A 165 8.78 19.75 11.51
N PRO A 166 8.38 19.75 12.79
CA PRO A 166 7.08 20.25 13.15
C PRO A 166 7.08 21.75 12.82
N GLU A 167 6.33 22.13 11.78
CA GLU A 167 5.96 23.54 11.66
C GLU A 167 5.22 23.90 12.94
N THR A 168 5.90 24.66 13.80
CA THR A 168 5.27 25.37 14.90
C THR A 168 4.29 26.33 14.26
N VAL A 169 3.02 25.94 14.22
CA VAL A 169 1.93 26.87 13.96
C VAL A 169 2.01 27.90 15.07
N ALA A 170 2.56 29.07 14.76
CA ALA A 170 2.51 30.22 15.62
C ALA A 170 1.02 30.47 15.93
N ALA A 171 0.67 30.37 17.21
CA ALA A 171 -0.64 30.75 17.69
C ALA A 171 -0.83 32.22 17.42
N GLY A 172 -1.44 32.57 16.28
CA GLY A 172 -1.98 33.87 16.00
C GLY A 172 -3.16 34.09 16.92
N SER A 173 -2.94 34.97 17.89
CA SER A 173 -3.96 35.50 18.78
C SER A 173 -4.88 36.43 17.98
N ASP A 174 -5.83 35.92 17.26
CA ASP A 174 -6.96 36.67 16.72
C ASP A 174 -8.18 35.72 16.56
N GLN A 175 -8.67 35.29 17.70
CA GLN A 175 -10.01 34.74 17.81
C GLN A 175 -10.83 35.72 18.62
N LEU A 176 -11.24 36.79 17.95
CA LEU A 176 -12.18 37.78 18.50
C LEU A 176 -13.56 37.57 17.87
N ASP A 177 -14.47 37.27 18.78
CA ASP A 177 -15.89 37.65 18.77
C ASP A 177 -16.75 37.36 17.53
N LEU A 178 -17.36 36.19 17.57
CA LEU A 178 -18.50 35.83 16.73
C LEU A 178 -19.68 35.37 17.56
N PHE A 179 -19.99 36.05 18.69
CA PHE A 179 -21.31 36.00 19.37
C PHE A 179 -21.49 37.31 20.13
N GLY A 180 -22.00 38.31 19.42
CA GLY A 180 -22.62 39.50 19.95
C GLY A 180 -24.00 39.63 19.34
#